data_1e16bc60c27414486c969f95f64c5f82
#
_entry.id   1e16bc60c27414486c969f95f64c5f82
#
_cell.length_a   1.000
_cell.length_b   1.000
_cell.length_c   1.000
_cell.angle_alpha   90.00
_cell.angle_beta   90.00
_cell.angle_gamma   90.00
#
_symmetry.space_group_name_H-M   'P 1'
#
loop_
_entity.id
_entity.type
_entity.pdbx_description
1 polymer ?
#
loop_
_entity_poly.entity_id
_entity_poly.type
_entity_poly.pdbx_seq_one_letter_code
_entity_poly.pdbx_strand_id
1 'polypeptide(L)'
;MKVFSRRVALLGLCAAGLAACSPQKAAFKGIDITGAEYARQLSLPDTSGKPRVLNEFKGKVVVVFFGFTQCPDVCPTTLAEIAEVKSKLGADGDKVQPILVTVDPERDTPEILSAYAASFGRDVVALRGTLEQTRAAAKEFKVFFAKVPGKTEGSYTMDHTAGSYVFDAQGRIRLFIRHGGGVEAMASDLKQLIAGA
;
A
#
# COMPACT_ATOMS: atom_id res chain seq x y z
N MET A 1 29.43 60.07 28.32
CA MET A 1 28.39 59.21 28.85
C MET A 1 27.43 58.94 27.69
N LYS A 2 27.47 57.72 27.06
CA LYS A 2 26.57 57.34 25.93
C LYS A 2 25.39 56.59 26.54
N VAL A 3 24.20 57.13 26.41
CA VAL A 3 22.95 56.51 26.85
C VAL A 3 22.55 55.45 25.82
N PHE A 4 22.74 54.18 26.13
CA PHE A 4 22.28 53.07 25.34
C PHE A 4 20.75 52.93 25.50
N SER A 5 20.02 53.19 24.42
CA SER A 5 18.55 53.19 24.41
C SER A 5 18.01 51.77 24.64
N ARG A 6 17.21 51.59 25.71
CA ARG A 6 16.51 50.36 26.08
C ARG A 6 15.52 49.80 25.02
N ARG A 7 15.32 50.56 23.94
CA ARG A 7 14.36 50.18 22.87
C ARG A 7 14.92 49.23 21.82
N VAL A 8 16.25 49.01 21.75
CA VAL A 8 16.90 48.12 20.78
C VAL A 8 16.95 46.65 21.28
N ALA A 9 16.88 46.41 22.58
CA ALA A 9 16.94 45.08 23.18
C ALA A 9 15.63 44.26 23.03
N LEU A 10 14.49 44.89 22.78
CA LEU A 10 13.19 44.19 22.67
C LEU A 10 12.87 43.68 21.26
N LEU A 11 13.54 44.14 20.20
CA LEU A 11 13.35 43.70 18.81
C LEU A 11 14.16 42.44 18.45
N GLY A 12 15.16 42.10 19.25
CA GLY A 12 16.02 40.91 19.02
C GLY A 12 15.43 39.59 19.50
N LEU A 13 14.45 39.60 20.42
CA LEU A 13 13.88 38.39 21.02
C LEU A 13 12.75 37.77 20.23
N CYS A 14 12.10 38.49 19.31
CA CYS A 14 11.01 37.96 18.50
C CYS A 14 11.46 37.19 17.24
N ALA A 15 12.72 37.32 16.84
CA ALA A 15 13.23 36.64 15.62
C ALA A 15 13.72 35.20 15.85
N ALA A 16 13.92 34.79 17.11
CA ALA A 16 14.43 33.44 17.44
C ALA A 16 13.35 32.33 17.53
N GLY A 17 12.07 32.70 17.47
CA GLY A 17 10.94 31.76 17.67
C GLY A 17 10.43 31.03 16.42
N LEU A 18 10.88 31.36 15.21
CA LEU A 18 10.32 30.86 13.95
C LEU A 18 11.09 29.72 13.29
N ALA A 19 12.18 29.26 13.91
CA ALA A 19 13.04 28.21 13.30
C ALA A 19 12.74 26.77 13.72
N ALA A 20 11.66 26.48 14.48
CA ALA A 20 11.49 25.19 15.16
C ALA A 20 10.39 24.28 14.59
N CYS A 21 9.84 24.52 13.38
CA CYS A 21 8.86 23.64 12.75
C CYS A 21 9.26 23.27 11.32
N SER A 22 10.46 22.69 11.12
CA SER A 22 10.67 21.84 9.95
C SER A 22 9.96 20.52 10.23
N PRO A 23 8.95 20.10 9.44
CA PRO A 23 8.37 18.78 9.59
C PRO A 23 9.49 17.76 9.40
N GLN A 24 9.76 16.99 10.45
CA GLN A 24 10.75 15.94 10.40
C GLN A 24 10.30 14.95 9.33
N LYS A 25 11.07 14.82 8.23
CA LYS A 25 10.75 13.92 7.13
C LYS A 25 10.62 12.50 7.71
N ALA A 26 9.48 11.88 7.51
CA ALA A 26 9.23 10.52 7.98
C ALA A 26 10.33 9.57 7.46
N ALA A 27 10.95 8.82 8.36
CA ALA A 27 11.97 7.84 8.01
C ALA A 27 11.31 6.46 7.84
N PHE A 28 10.83 6.18 6.64
CA PHE A 28 10.23 4.90 6.31
C PHE A 28 11.28 3.79 6.17
N LYS A 29 10.87 2.55 6.45
CA LYS A 29 11.65 1.32 6.23
C LYS A 29 11.45 0.79 4.82
N GLY A 30 10.23 0.94 4.29
CA GLY A 30 9.92 0.69 2.88
C GLY A 30 10.53 1.75 1.96
N ILE A 31 10.49 1.47 0.67
CA ILE A 31 10.99 2.39 -0.36
C ILE A 31 10.01 3.56 -0.48
N ASP A 32 10.46 4.78 -0.14
CA ASP A 32 9.69 6.00 -0.32
C ASP A 32 9.58 6.32 -1.81
N ILE A 33 8.36 6.25 -2.34
CA ILE A 33 7.99 6.57 -3.71
C ILE A 33 6.99 7.74 -3.77
N THR A 34 7.00 8.58 -2.75
CA THR A 34 6.13 9.75 -2.68
C THR A 34 6.34 10.65 -3.90
N GLY A 35 5.25 11.02 -4.56
CA GLY A 35 5.28 11.84 -5.77
C GLY A 35 5.52 11.06 -7.06
N ALA A 36 5.56 9.72 -7.01
CA ALA A 36 5.64 8.90 -8.22
C ALA A 36 4.47 9.18 -9.18
N GLU A 37 4.78 9.24 -10.47
CA GLU A 37 3.81 9.53 -11.53
C GLU A 37 3.08 8.28 -12.06
N TYR A 38 3.07 7.20 -11.31
CA TYR A 38 2.41 5.94 -11.58
C TYR A 38 1.63 5.47 -10.35
N ALA A 39 0.87 4.39 -10.46
CA ALA A 39 0.00 3.84 -9.41
C ALA A 39 -0.99 4.90 -8.86
N ARG A 40 -1.48 5.79 -9.72
CA ARG A 40 -2.42 6.87 -9.35
C ARG A 40 -3.88 6.43 -9.44
N GLN A 41 -4.14 5.41 -10.25
CA GLN A 41 -5.49 4.94 -10.54
C GLN A 41 -5.56 3.43 -10.41
N LEU A 42 -6.59 2.97 -9.71
CA LEU A 42 -7.00 1.58 -9.68
C LEU A 42 -8.50 1.56 -9.85
N SER A 43 -8.97 0.89 -10.90
CA SER A 43 -10.37 0.71 -11.18
C SER A 43 -10.59 -0.68 -11.75
N LEU A 44 -11.09 -1.59 -10.91
CA LEU A 44 -11.39 -2.98 -11.25
C LEU A 44 -12.66 -3.42 -10.51
N PRO A 45 -13.43 -4.37 -11.04
CA PRO A 45 -14.51 -4.97 -10.28
C PRO A 45 -13.98 -5.84 -9.13
N ASP A 46 -14.72 -5.88 -8.03
CA ASP A 46 -14.50 -6.85 -6.97
C ASP A 46 -15.13 -8.22 -7.35
N THR A 47 -15.03 -9.19 -6.45
CA THR A 47 -15.55 -10.55 -6.66
C THR A 47 -17.09 -10.62 -6.77
N SER A 48 -17.81 -9.55 -6.41
CA SER A 48 -19.26 -9.43 -6.63
C SER A 48 -19.60 -8.79 -7.98
N GLY A 49 -18.61 -8.32 -8.73
CA GLY A 49 -18.77 -7.57 -9.96
C GLY A 49 -18.97 -6.06 -9.75
N LYS A 50 -18.93 -5.58 -8.50
CA LYS A 50 -19.06 -4.14 -8.20
C LYS A 50 -17.76 -3.42 -8.59
N PRO A 51 -17.83 -2.36 -9.42
CA PRO A 51 -16.66 -1.54 -9.71
C PRO A 51 -16.10 -0.90 -8.42
N ARG A 52 -14.78 -1.01 -8.24
CA ARG A 52 -14.06 -0.44 -7.11
C ARG A 52 -12.98 0.48 -7.64
N VAL A 53 -12.84 1.61 -6.99
CA VAL A 53 -11.83 2.63 -7.32
C VAL A 53 -11.01 3.01 -6.10
N LEU A 54 -9.73 3.34 -6.29
CA LEU A 54 -8.84 3.68 -5.18
C LEU A 54 -9.39 4.81 -4.29
N ASN A 55 -10.07 5.79 -4.91
CA ASN A 55 -10.61 6.96 -4.19
C ASN A 55 -11.72 6.65 -3.19
N GLU A 56 -12.39 5.48 -3.29
CA GLU A 56 -13.44 5.11 -2.32
C GLU A 56 -12.87 4.74 -0.95
N PHE A 57 -11.57 4.44 -0.89
CA PHE A 57 -10.86 4.09 0.33
C PHE A 57 -10.20 5.28 1.04
N LYS A 58 -10.46 6.51 0.60
CA LYS A 58 -9.97 7.71 1.31
C LYS A 58 -10.37 7.68 2.78
N GLY A 59 -9.46 8.15 3.64
CA GLY A 59 -9.56 8.02 5.09
C GLY A 59 -8.84 6.79 5.65
N LYS A 60 -8.42 5.87 4.78
CA LYS A 60 -7.63 4.69 5.15
C LYS A 60 -6.26 4.68 4.50
N VAL A 61 -5.29 4.07 5.15
CA VAL A 61 -4.02 3.67 4.54
C VAL A 61 -4.29 2.41 3.72
N VAL A 62 -4.11 2.48 2.40
CA VAL A 62 -4.43 1.38 1.49
C VAL A 62 -3.16 0.61 1.14
N VAL A 63 -3.20 -0.72 1.23
CA VAL A 63 -2.11 -1.62 0.85
C VAL A 63 -2.58 -2.46 -0.33
N VAL A 64 -2.04 -2.19 -1.53
CA VAL A 64 -2.37 -2.91 -2.77
C VAL A 64 -1.29 -3.92 -3.07
N PHE A 65 -1.68 -5.19 -3.20
CA PHE A 65 -0.82 -6.30 -3.57
C PHE A 65 -1.36 -6.99 -4.83
N PHE A 66 -0.47 -7.25 -5.80
CA PHE A 66 -0.78 -8.02 -6.99
C PHE A 66 -0.32 -9.45 -6.77
N GLY A 67 -1.22 -10.42 -6.92
CA GLY A 67 -0.92 -11.82 -6.63
C GLY A 67 -1.94 -12.76 -7.28
N PHE A 68 -1.95 -14.04 -6.90
CA PHE A 68 -2.88 -15.05 -7.40
C PHE A 68 -3.05 -16.17 -6.37
N THR A 69 -4.17 -16.89 -6.45
CA THR A 69 -4.54 -17.85 -5.39
C THR A 69 -3.68 -19.11 -5.37
N GLN A 70 -3.12 -19.52 -6.53
CA GLN A 70 -2.27 -20.72 -6.66
C GLN A 70 -0.77 -20.42 -6.45
N CYS A 71 -0.42 -19.25 -5.91
CA CYS A 71 0.94 -18.93 -5.50
C CYS A 71 1.32 -19.77 -4.27
N PRO A 72 2.42 -20.54 -4.32
CA PRO A 72 2.73 -21.47 -3.23
C PRO A 72 3.31 -20.83 -1.99
N ASP A 73 3.83 -19.60 -2.07
CA ASP A 73 4.62 -18.98 -0.98
C ASP A 73 4.39 -17.47 -0.85
N VAL A 74 4.83 -16.65 -1.79
CA VAL A 74 4.90 -15.19 -1.69
C VAL A 74 3.54 -14.56 -1.38
N CYS A 75 2.48 -14.99 -2.05
CA CYS A 75 1.16 -14.39 -1.91
C CYS A 75 0.52 -14.66 -0.54
N PRO A 76 0.42 -15.94 -0.06
CA PRO A 76 -0.13 -16.20 1.25
C PRO A 76 0.71 -15.58 2.36
N THR A 77 2.04 -15.60 2.25
CA THR A 77 2.94 -14.96 3.23
C THR A 77 2.70 -13.46 3.30
N THR A 78 2.62 -12.77 2.16
CA THR A 78 2.39 -11.31 2.13
C THR A 78 1.05 -10.94 2.75
N LEU A 79 -0.03 -11.66 2.43
CA LEU A 79 -1.36 -11.39 2.99
C LEU A 79 -1.43 -11.70 4.48
N ALA A 80 -0.75 -12.76 4.94
CA ALA A 80 -0.63 -13.08 6.35
C ALA A 80 0.15 -12.00 7.12
N GLU A 81 1.27 -11.50 6.56
CA GLU A 81 2.02 -10.37 7.13
C GLU A 81 1.15 -9.12 7.26
N ILE A 82 0.34 -8.77 6.24
CA ILE A 82 -0.58 -7.63 6.31
C ILE A 82 -1.62 -7.83 7.41
N ALA A 83 -2.19 -9.03 7.55
CA ALA A 83 -3.14 -9.36 8.61
C ALA A 83 -2.50 -9.23 10.01
N GLU A 84 -1.25 -9.70 10.18
CA GLU A 84 -0.50 -9.58 11.42
C GLU A 84 -0.19 -8.12 11.75
N VAL A 85 0.21 -7.32 10.77
CA VAL A 85 0.42 -5.87 10.91
C VAL A 85 -0.85 -5.19 11.42
N LYS A 86 -2.02 -5.50 10.84
CA LYS A 86 -3.30 -4.95 11.30
C LYS A 86 -3.58 -5.32 12.75
N SER A 87 -3.38 -6.58 13.12
CA SER A 87 -3.52 -7.04 14.50
C SER A 87 -2.59 -6.30 15.46
N LYS A 88 -1.33 -6.11 15.08
CA LYS A 88 -0.32 -5.40 15.85
C LYS A 88 -0.63 -3.92 16.05
N LEU A 89 -1.26 -3.28 15.07
CA LEU A 89 -1.71 -1.90 15.15
C LEU A 89 -2.95 -1.71 16.07
N GLY A 90 -3.59 -2.79 16.50
CA GLY A 90 -4.78 -2.73 17.35
C GLY A 90 -5.92 -1.95 16.71
N ALA A 91 -6.47 -0.95 17.39
CA ALA A 91 -7.55 -0.12 16.86
C ALA A 91 -7.16 0.65 15.57
N ASP A 92 -5.89 0.97 15.39
CA ASP A 92 -5.41 1.60 14.15
C ASP A 92 -5.40 0.62 12.96
N GLY A 93 -5.43 -0.68 13.20
CA GLY A 93 -5.55 -1.70 12.15
C GLY A 93 -6.81 -1.56 11.29
N ASP A 94 -7.90 -1.01 11.85
CA ASP A 94 -9.15 -0.74 11.10
C ASP A 94 -8.98 0.39 10.08
N LYS A 95 -7.95 1.22 10.24
CA LYS A 95 -7.58 2.27 9.30
C LYS A 95 -6.73 1.75 8.12
N VAL A 96 -6.35 0.47 8.12
CA VAL A 96 -5.61 -0.17 7.04
C VAL A 96 -6.57 -0.97 6.17
N GLN A 97 -6.55 -0.71 4.86
CA GLN A 97 -7.36 -1.40 3.86
C GLN A 97 -6.48 -2.25 2.94
N PRO A 98 -6.46 -3.57 3.12
CA PRO A 98 -5.80 -4.47 2.17
C PRO A 98 -6.62 -4.63 0.89
N ILE A 99 -5.92 -4.62 -0.25
CA ILE A 99 -6.49 -4.90 -1.57
C ILE A 99 -5.61 -5.94 -2.27
N LEU A 100 -6.21 -7.06 -2.66
CA LEU A 100 -5.60 -8.07 -3.51
C LEU A 100 -6.10 -7.90 -4.94
N VAL A 101 -5.20 -7.69 -5.89
CA VAL A 101 -5.51 -7.67 -7.32
C VAL A 101 -4.99 -8.97 -7.94
N THR A 102 -5.88 -9.79 -8.51
CA THR A 102 -5.40 -11.01 -9.16
C THR A 102 -4.68 -10.72 -10.47
N VAL A 103 -3.54 -11.38 -10.66
CA VAL A 103 -2.80 -11.41 -11.94
C VAL A 103 -3.13 -12.63 -12.79
N ASP A 104 -3.99 -13.53 -12.28
CA ASP A 104 -4.42 -14.73 -12.95
C ASP A 104 -5.96 -14.87 -13.01
N PRO A 105 -6.65 -13.95 -13.67
CA PRO A 105 -8.11 -13.96 -13.71
C PRO A 105 -8.71 -15.19 -14.43
N GLU A 106 -7.89 -15.99 -15.10
CA GLU A 106 -8.35 -17.21 -15.75
C GLU A 106 -8.62 -18.35 -14.75
N ARG A 107 -7.76 -18.51 -13.75
CA ARG A 107 -7.92 -19.54 -12.69
C ARG A 107 -8.59 -19.00 -11.43
N ASP A 108 -8.37 -17.73 -11.10
CA ASP A 108 -8.95 -17.09 -9.94
C ASP A 108 -10.41 -16.66 -10.25
N THR A 109 -11.36 -17.61 -10.15
CA THR A 109 -12.78 -17.25 -10.28
C THR A 109 -13.21 -16.32 -9.14
N PRO A 110 -14.32 -15.58 -9.25
CA PRO A 110 -14.81 -14.74 -8.17
C PRO A 110 -14.94 -15.49 -6.84
N GLU A 111 -15.44 -16.72 -6.85
CA GLU A 111 -15.66 -17.56 -5.68
C GLU A 111 -14.33 -17.98 -5.03
N ILE A 112 -13.38 -18.46 -5.85
CA ILE A 112 -12.05 -18.88 -5.38
C ILE A 112 -11.31 -17.69 -4.77
N LEU A 113 -11.28 -16.57 -5.50
CA LEU A 113 -10.57 -15.37 -5.06
C LEU A 113 -11.19 -14.76 -3.80
N SER A 114 -12.53 -14.76 -3.69
CA SER A 114 -13.25 -14.30 -2.50
C SER A 114 -12.94 -15.15 -1.27
N ALA A 115 -13.00 -16.47 -1.42
CA ALA A 115 -12.68 -17.39 -0.34
C ALA A 115 -11.21 -17.27 0.11
N TYR A 116 -10.30 -17.15 -0.85
CA TYR A 116 -8.88 -16.96 -0.58
C TYR A 116 -8.62 -15.66 0.20
N ALA A 117 -9.15 -14.53 -0.28
CA ALA A 117 -8.99 -13.24 0.40
C ALA A 117 -9.57 -13.26 1.83
N ALA A 118 -10.76 -13.86 2.01
CA ALA A 118 -11.43 -13.95 3.30
C ALA A 118 -10.63 -14.77 4.35
N SER A 119 -9.75 -15.68 3.93
CA SER A 119 -8.89 -16.45 4.84
C SER A 119 -7.83 -15.59 5.55
N PHE A 120 -7.52 -14.41 5.01
CA PHE A 120 -6.56 -13.46 5.60
C PHE A 120 -7.23 -12.29 6.33
N GLY A 121 -8.53 -12.08 6.12
CA GLY A 121 -9.29 -11.03 6.79
C GLY A 121 -10.59 -10.73 6.04
N ARG A 122 -11.68 -10.51 6.77
CA ARG A 122 -12.99 -10.22 6.18
C ARG A 122 -13.05 -8.90 5.42
N ASP A 123 -12.11 -8.02 5.66
CA ASP A 123 -12.00 -6.70 5.07
C ASP A 123 -10.99 -6.64 3.91
N VAL A 124 -10.37 -7.75 3.56
CA VAL A 124 -9.52 -7.84 2.35
C VAL A 124 -10.41 -7.71 1.13
N VAL A 125 -10.23 -6.61 0.37
CA VAL A 125 -10.92 -6.41 -0.90
C VAL A 125 -10.17 -7.13 -2.00
N ALA A 126 -10.83 -8.07 -2.66
CA ALA A 126 -10.26 -8.81 -3.78
C ALA A 126 -10.81 -8.26 -5.11
N LEU A 127 -9.92 -7.89 -6.00
CA LEU A 127 -10.23 -7.31 -7.31
C LEU A 127 -9.88 -8.27 -8.44
N ARG A 128 -10.83 -8.45 -9.37
CA ARG A 128 -10.71 -9.34 -10.52
C ARG A 128 -11.27 -8.67 -11.76
N GLY A 129 -10.41 -8.24 -12.65
CA GLY A 129 -10.79 -7.75 -13.99
C GLY A 129 -10.71 -8.86 -15.06
N THR A 130 -11.03 -8.50 -16.30
CA THR A 130 -10.60 -9.28 -17.46
C THR A 130 -9.08 -9.26 -17.54
N LEU A 131 -8.47 -10.16 -18.34
CA LEU A 131 -7.02 -10.15 -18.55
C LEU A 131 -6.52 -8.79 -19.09
N GLU A 132 -7.31 -8.16 -19.96
CA GLU A 132 -6.99 -6.81 -20.48
C GLU A 132 -7.01 -5.76 -19.38
N GLN A 133 -8.05 -5.74 -18.54
CA GLN A 133 -8.16 -4.81 -17.40
C GLN A 133 -7.03 -5.05 -16.38
N THR A 134 -6.70 -6.32 -16.12
CA THR A 134 -5.57 -6.69 -15.24
C THR A 134 -4.24 -6.17 -15.79
N ARG A 135 -3.99 -6.32 -17.11
CA ARG A 135 -2.80 -5.78 -17.77
C ARG A 135 -2.74 -4.25 -17.70
N ALA A 136 -3.87 -3.57 -17.88
CA ALA A 136 -3.94 -2.11 -17.76
C ALA A 136 -3.60 -1.66 -16.33
N ALA A 137 -4.18 -2.30 -15.31
CA ALA A 137 -3.87 -2.02 -13.91
C ALA A 137 -2.40 -2.31 -13.57
N ALA A 138 -1.87 -3.44 -14.01
CA ALA A 138 -0.47 -3.80 -13.80
C ALA A 138 0.49 -2.78 -14.47
N LYS A 139 0.18 -2.32 -15.68
CA LYS A 139 0.95 -1.28 -16.37
C LYS A 139 0.94 0.04 -15.58
N GLU A 140 -0.22 0.46 -15.07
CA GLU A 140 -0.38 1.66 -14.25
C GLU A 140 0.47 1.59 -12.97
N PHE A 141 0.58 0.39 -12.37
CA PHE A 141 1.39 0.14 -11.18
C PHE A 141 2.84 -0.25 -11.47
N LYS A 142 3.24 -0.33 -12.75
CA LYS A 142 4.56 -0.87 -13.15
C LYS A 142 4.82 -2.28 -12.62
N VAL A 143 3.77 -3.08 -12.48
CA VAL A 143 3.83 -4.48 -12.09
C VAL A 143 4.08 -5.33 -13.34
N PHE A 144 5.10 -6.13 -13.29
CA PHE A 144 5.32 -7.21 -14.26
C PHE A 144 4.52 -8.43 -13.84
N PHE A 145 3.93 -9.15 -14.78
CA PHE A 145 3.46 -10.52 -14.58
C PHE A 145 3.47 -11.31 -15.90
N ALA A 146 3.73 -12.61 -15.82
CA ALA A 146 3.74 -13.51 -16.96
C ALA A 146 3.41 -14.94 -16.53
N LYS A 147 2.79 -15.71 -17.44
CA LYS A 147 2.66 -17.16 -17.29
C LYS A 147 4.00 -17.85 -17.52
N VAL A 148 4.38 -18.73 -16.60
CA VAL A 148 5.56 -19.58 -16.72
C VAL A 148 5.07 -21.04 -16.82
N PRO A 149 5.40 -21.78 -17.89
CA PRO A 149 5.01 -23.18 -18.03
C PRO A 149 5.45 -24.02 -16.84
N GLY A 150 4.57 -24.88 -16.36
CA GLY A 150 4.86 -25.83 -15.30
C GLY A 150 5.53 -27.10 -15.84
N LYS A 151 5.74 -28.07 -14.95
CA LYS A 151 6.41 -29.35 -15.30
C LYS A 151 5.50 -30.31 -16.06
N THR A 152 4.19 -30.20 -15.93
CA THR A 152 3.21 -31.05 -16.64
C THR A 152 2.52 -30.23 -17.72
N GLU A 153 2.15 -30.94 -18.82
CA GLU A 153 1.46 -30.32 -19.95
C GLU A 153 0.20 -29.57 -19.49
N GLY A 154 0.02 -28.34 -19.97
CA GLY A 154 -1.10 -27.47 -19.59
C GLY A 154 -0.99 -26.80 -18.21
N SER A 155 -0.03 -27.21 -17.36
CA SER A 155 0.20 -26.52 -16.08
C SER A 155 1.04 -25.26 -16.25
N TYR A 156 0.81 -24.26 -15.40
CA TYR A 156 1.62 -23.03 -15.34
C TYR A 156 1.60 -22.41 -13.94
N THR A 157 2.58 -21.59 -13.67
CA THR A 157 2.57 -20.63 -12.57
C THR A 157 2.63 -19.22 -13.12
N MET A 158 2.48 -18.21 -12.23
CA MET A 158 2.67 -16.80 -12.59
C MET A 158 3.96 -16.28 -11.97
N ASP A 159 4.80 -15.70 -12.79
CA ASP A 159 5.86 -14.80 -12.32
C ASP A 159 5.30 -13.39 -12.21
N HIS A 160 5.53 -12.68 -11.11
CA HIS A 160 5.05 -11.32 -10.93
C HIS A 160 5.91 -10.52 -9.95
N THR A 161 5.80 -9.18 -10.03
CA THR A 161 6.47 -8.28 -9.07
C THR A 161 6.00 -8.56 -7.65
N ALA A 162 6.93 -8.93 -6.77
CA ALA A 162 6.68 -9.27 -5.38
C ALA A 162 6.84 -8.04 -4.48
N GLY A 163 5.74 -7.30 -4.26
CA GLY A 163 5.72 -6.15 -3.38
C GLY A 163 4.36 -5.47 -3.31
N SER A 164 4.19 -4.67 -2.28
CA SER A 164 2.94 -3.97 -1.97
C SER A 164 3.10 -2.47 -2.15
N TYR A 165 2.11 -1.84 -2.75
CA TYR A 165 2.01 -0.38 -2.90
C TYR A 165 1.17 0.18 -1.76
N VAL A 166 1.68 1.20 -1.07
CA VAL A 166 1.00 1.80 0.07
C VAL A 166 0.60 3.23 -0.24
N PHE A 167 -0.65 3.53 0.03
CA PHE A 167 -1.26 4.85 -0.12
C PHE A 167 -1.63 5.41 1.24
N ASP A 168 -1.48 6.72 1.41
CA ASP A 168 -1.94 7.41 2.63
C ASP A 168 -3.47 7.62 2.63
N ALA A 169 -3.98 8.15 3.73
CA ALA A 169 -5.41 8.42 3.92
C ALA A 169 -5.99 9.43 2.89
N GLN A 170 -5.14 10.20 2.21
CA GLN A 170 -5.53 11.11 1.14
C GLN A 170 -5.57 10.41 -0.23
N GLY A 171 -5.18 9.14 -0.30
CA GLY A 171 -5.09 8.35 -1.53
C GLY A 171 -3.85 8.65 -2.37
N ARG A 172 -2.80 9.23 -1.78
CA ARG A 172 -1.52 9.51 -2.44
C ARG A 172 -0.60 8.31 -2.28
N ILE A 173 0.08 7.93 -3.37
CA ILE A 173 1.10 6.88 -3.31
C ILE A 173 2.27 7.32 -2.42
N ARG A 174 2.70 6.44 -1.51
CA ARG A 174 3.75 6.76 -0.54
C ARG A 174 4.89 5.75 -0.56
N LEU A 175 4.60 4.46 -0.46
CA LEU A 175 5.64 3.45 -0.29
C LEU A 175 5.48 2.29 -1.26
N PHE A 176 6.61 1.67 -1.60
CA PHE A 176 6.69 0.32 -2.12
C PHE A 176 7.39 -0.56 -1.09
N ILE A 177 6.68 -1.56 -0.58
CA ILE A 177 7.19 -2.52 0.40
C ILE A 177 7.48 -3.83 -0.32
N ARG A 178 8.76 -4.23 -0.37
CA ARG A 178 9.14 -5.52 -0.95
C ARG A 178 8.67 -6.68 -0.08
N HIS A 179 8.36 -7.81 -0.71
CA HIS A 179 8.13 -9.05 0.02
C HIS A 179 9.35 -9.39 0.92
N GLY A 180 9.08 -9.90 2.12
CA GLY A 180 10.13 -10.22 3.10
C GLY A 180 10.69 -9.01 3.85
N GLY A 181 10.07 -7.82 3.75
CA GLY A 181 10.42 -6.64 4.53
C GLY A 181 10.14 -6.77 6.04
N GLY A 182 9.28 -7.72 6.41
CA GLY A 182 8.93 -8.06 7.78
C GLY A 182 7.82 -7.19 8.39
N VAL A 183 7.06 -7.82 9.29
CA VAL A 183 5.88 -7.24 9.97
C VAL A 183 6.23 -5.97 10.73
N GLU A 184 7.36 -5.94 11.46
CA GLU A 184 7.75 -4.79 12.29
C GLU A 184 8.01 -3.54 11.45
N ALA A 185 8.71 -3.70 10.33
CA ALA A 185 9.02 -2.60 9.43
C ALA A 185 7.74 -2.05 8.80
N MET A 186 6.88 -2.92 8.28
CA MET A 186 5.60 -2.54 7.70
C MET A 186 4.70 -1.87 8.75
N ALA A 187 4.58 -2.42 9.96
CA ALA A 187 3.76 -1.83 11.03
C ALA A 187 4.26 -0.42 11.41
N SER A 188 5.57 -0.24 11.51
CA SER A 188 6.18 1.08 11.77
C SER A 188 5.81 2.10 10.70
N ASP A 189 5.88 1.71 9.43
CA ASP A 189 5.59 2.60 8.29
C ASP A 189 4.12 2.94 8.21
N LEU A 190 3.22 1.94 8.32
CA LEU A 190 1.78 2.17 8.28
C LEU A 190 1.32 3.04 9.46
N LYS A 191 1.91 2.86 10.65
CA LYS A 191 1.61 3.72 11.81
C LYS A 191 1.97 5.19 11.55
N GLN A 192 3.10 5.46 10.90
CA GLN A 192 3.49 6.82 10.52
C GLN A 192 2.49 7.41 9.51
N LEU A 193 2.07 6.64 8.50
CA LEU A 193 1.09 7.11 7.51
C LEU A 193 -0.30 7.33 8.13
N ILE A 194 -0.72 6.50 9.09
CA ILE A 194 -1.97 6.69 9.84
C ILE A 194 -1.91 7.97 10.67
N ALA A 195 -0.74 8.32 11.21
CA ALA A 195 -0.51 9.56 11.95
C ALA A 195 -0.38 10.81 11.05
N GLY A 196 -0.39 10.66 9.72
CA GLY A 196 -0.37 11.78 8.77
C GLY A 196 1.02 12.16 8.25
N ALA A 197 2.01 11.28 8.37
CA ALA A 197 3.37 11.50 7.86
C ALA A 197 3.43 11.64 6.34
#